data_a623a98c45d41ff5c6bb92f49cb82b7a
#
_entry.id   a623a98c45d41ff5c6bb92f49cb82b7a
#
_cell.length_a   1.000
_cell.length_b   1.000
_cell.length_c   1.000
_cell.angle_alpha   90.00
_cell.angle_beta   90.00
_cell.angle_gamma   90.00
#
_symmetry.space_group_name_H-M   'P 1'
#
loop_
_entity.id
_entity.type
_entity.pdbx_description
1 polymer ?
#
loop_
_entity_poly.entity_id
_entity_poly.type
_entity_poly.pdbx_seq_one_letter_code
_entity_poly.pdbx_strand_id
1 'polypeptide(L)'
;EFVTFLPYVQRFIYGETSGHMSDNASDPPGSSAIKIFRRCGVSALRLILREGEAPITLTVEHIELWFFDDINVAFLKVELSAADLPFAWVCDLLYRFGRAYPTGWDEDGHGKHNVHRAEWLSADGAVLAVSDSDNHKKFLSYTRERRSPGISEHWDFLLRPLVLDPSKETGILRYRQIEYHRMPLMAFLAVDNPRGIDRENWLRLGLVATLPPDEALPTYDPDVAEFESRYCYDRFWTDTETGPNTRFLCTGRPFLVVGDAHDDYFHDKARGILAQFRHQYVLLFLITHFHRASLLVFSNRIADAVHDLDIREPQSINRFRRRIYAGFEAFLRFTHRYWYHELSERSHVQSLYRLCSKHLSNDSLYQEVKEDLRDMSQYLDSNTQRQQSTTIVRLTVVTTFSMIGTVATGLLGMNLIAEADAPI
;
A
#
# COMPACT_ATOMS: atom_id res chain seq x y z
N GLU A 1 -2.86 -23.29 1.89
CA GLU A 1 -2.99 -22.02 2.65
C GLU A 1 -3.15 -22.26 4.14
N PHE A 2 -4.09 -23.11 4.58
CA PHE A 2 -4.34 -23.38 6.01
C PHE A 2 -3.10 -23.84 6.77
N VAL A 3 -2.20 -24.57 6.14
CA VAL A 3 -0.97 -25.06 6.78
C VAL A 3 0.12 -23.99 6.91
N THR A 4 -0.06 -22.83 6.27
CA THR A 4 0.96 -21.79 6.22
C THR A 4 0.80 -20.79 7.35
N PHE A 5 -0.44 -20.40 7.64
CA PHE A 5 -0.73 -19.35 8.61
C PHE A 5 -1.13 -19.92 9.98
N LEU A 6 -0.79 -19.20 11.02
CA LEU A 6 -1.19 -19.51 12.39
C LEU A 6 -2.73 -19.42 12.56
N PRO A 7 -3.34 -20.20 13.46
CA PRO A 7 -4.80 -20.29 13.58
C PRO A 7 -5.52 -18.95 13.75
N TYR A 8 -4.94 -18.01 14.48
CA TYR A 8 -5.54 -16.69 14.66
C TYR A 8 -5.50 -15.82 13.39
N VAL A 9 -4.48 -16.01 12.53
CA VAL A 9 -4.40 -15.36 11.21
C VAL A 9 -5.40 -16.02 10.24
N GLN A 10 -5.57 -17.33 10.32
CA GLN A 10 -6.58 -18.05 9.54
C GLN A 10 -7.99 -17.54 9.85
N ARG A 11 -8.31 -17.33 11.13
CA ARG A 11 -9.60 -16.75 11.54
C ARG A 11 -9.83 -15.35 10.97
N PHE A 12 -8.78 -14.54 10.90
CA PHE A 12 -8.86 -13.22 10.28
C PHE A 12 -9.15 -13.30 8.78
N ILE A 13 -8.45 -14.19 8.06
CA ILE A 13 -8.58 -14.32 6.60
C ILE A 13 -9.91 -14.97 6.21
N TYR A 14 -10.28 -16.07 6.89
CA TYR A 14 -11.42 -16.92 6.48
C TYR A 14 -12.69 -16.71 7.31
N GLY A 15 -12.62 -15.91 8.35
CA GLY A 15 -13.71 -15.65 9.27
C GLY A 15 -13.70 -16.56 10.50
N GLU A 16 -14.42 -16.12 11.53
CA GLU A 16 -14.65 -16.90 12.76
C GLU A 16 -15.88 -17.78 12.57
N THR A 17 -15.75 -19.07 12.81
CA THR A 17 -16.93 -19.92 13.06
C THR A 17 -17.51 -19.51 14.41
N SER A 18 -18.77 -19.11 14.44
CA SER A 18 -19.48 -18.85 15.70
C SER A 18 -19.36 -20.09 16.58
N GLY A 19 -18.60 -19.99 17.68
CA GLY A 19 -18.28 -21.09 18.59
C GLY A 19 -19.45 -21.52 19.48
N HIS A 20 -20.68 -21.09 19.21
CA HIS A 20 -21.90 -21.67 19.72
C HIS A 20 -22.43 -22.62 18.62
N MET A 21 -22.24 -23.91 18.82
CA MET A 21 -23.08 -24.89 18.19
C MET A 21 -24.52 -24.62 18.65
N SER A 22 -25.20 -23.67 18.00
CA SER A 22 -26.65 -23.67 18.04
C SER A 22 -27.09 -24.80 17.11
N ASP A 23 -27.90 -25.72 17.64
CA ASP A 23 -28.50 -26.85 16.88
C ASP A 23 -29.44 -26.38 15.74
N ASN A 24 -29.47 -25.10 15.43
CA ASN A 24 -30.28 -24.50 14.39
C ASN A 24 -29.41 -24.18 13.15
N ALA A 25 -29.61 -24.94 12.10
CA ALA A 25 -28.98 -24.77 10.77
C ALA A 25 -29.30 -23.44 10.05
N SER A 26 -29.85 -22.45 10.75
CA SER A 26 -30.29 -21.16 10.23
C SER A 26 -29.42 -19.96 10.70
N ASP A 27 -28.37 -20.18 11.51
CA ASP A 27 -27.48 -19.09 11.88
C ASP A 27 -26.60 -18.71 10.69
N PRO A 28 -26.49 -17.40 10.36
CA PRO A 28 -25.62 -16.97 9.28
C PRO A 28 -24.17 -17.38 9.60
N PRO A 29 -23.37 -17.79 8.60
CA PRO A 29 -21.97 -18.11 8.80
C PRO A 29 -21.30 -16.92 9.48
N GLY A 30 -20.44 -17.19 10.45
CA GLY A 30 -19.77 -16.17 11.27
C GLY A 30 -19.25 -15.03 10.42
N SER A 31 -19.48 -13.80 10.86
CA SER A 31 -19.13 -12.58 10.14
C SER A 31 -17.61 -12.56 9.88
N SER A 32 -17.22 -12.67 8.63
CA SER A 32 -15.84 -12.44 8.22
C SER A 32 -15.49 -10.97 8.40
N ALA A 33 -14.33 -10.68 9.00
CA ALA A 33 -13.81 -9.31 9.12
C ALA A 33 -13.45 -8.71 7.75
N ILE A 34 -13.34 -9.56 6.72
CA ILE A 34 -12.95 -9.20 5.36
C ILE A 34 -14.11 -9.52 4.41
N LYS A 35 -14.52 -8.53 3.62
CA LYS A 35 -15.45 -8.71 2.51
C LYS A 35 -14.74 -8.45 1.20
N ILE A 36 -14.84 -9.39 0.26
CA ILE A 36 -14.16 -9.31 -1.02
C ILE A 36 -15.19 -9.20 -2.13
N PHE A 37 -15.08 -8.16 -2.94
CA PHE A 37 -15.89 -7.93 -4.11
C PHE A 37 -15.02 -8.03 -5.36
N ARG A 38 -15.42 -8.84 -6.32
CA ARG A 38 -14.72 -9.00 -7.60
C ARG A 38 -15.40 -8.21 -8.69
N ARG A 39 -14.61 -7.43 -9.43
CA ARG A 39 -15.08 -6.73 -10.62
C ARG A 39 -14.97 -7.64 -11.83
N CYS A 40 -16.10 -7.86 -12.50
CA CYS A 40 -16.18 -8.63 -13.74
C CYS A 40 -16.24 -7.70 -14.96
N GLY A 41 -16.02 -8.25 -16.16
CA GLY A 41 -16.18 -7.52 -17.41
C GLY A 41 -14.95 -6.74 -17.90
N VAL A 42 -13.84 -6.77 -17.15
CA VAL A 42 -12.56 -6.24 -17.58
C VAL A 42 -11.63 -7.41 -17.87
N SER A 43 -11.12 -7.53 -19.10
CA SER A 43 -10.36 -8.70 -19.54
C SER A 43 -8.90 -8.39 -19.86
N ALA A 44 -8.60 -7.15 -20.27
CA ALA A 44 -7.25 -6.74 -20.60
C ALA A 44 -6.98 -5.28 -20.24
N LEU A 45 -5.70 -4.97 -20.11
CA LEU A 45 -5.18 -3.63 -19.96
C LEU A 45 -4.21 -3.35 -21.10
N ARG A 46 -4.51 -2.36 -21.91
CA ARG A 46 -3.60 -1.87 -22.94
C ARG A 46 -2.87 -0.63 -22.44
N LEU A 47 -1.54 -0.66 -22.50
CA LEU A 47 -0.66 0.40 -22.00
C LEU A 47 0.25 0.91 -23.10
N ILE A 48 0.44 2.20 -23.16
CA ILE A 48 1.55 2.87 -23.84
C ILE A 48 2.40 3.50 -22.72
N LEU A 49 3.62 3.01 -22.53
CA LEU A 49 4.46 3.45 -21.42
C LEU A 49 5.01 4.86 -21.65
N ARG A 50 5.49 5.14 -22.86
CA ARG A 50 6.00 6.44 -23.29
C ARG A 50 5.40 6.83 -24.64
N GLU A 51 5.38 8.11 -24.92
CA GLU A 51 4.92 8.62 -26.23
C GLU A 51 5.72 8.00 -27.37
N GLY A 52 5.01 7.57 -28.43
CA GLY A 52 5.61 6.95 -29.60
C GLY A 52 6.00 5.47 -29.44
N GLU A 53 5.90 4.87 -28.26
CA GLU A 53 6.15 3.44 -28.06
C GLU A 53 4.95 2.58 -28.48
N ALA A 54 5.25 1.34 -28.84
CA ALA A 54 4.22 0.35 -29.16
C ALA A 54 3.38 0.01 -27.93
N PRO A 55 2.07 -0.23 -28.06
CA PRO A 55 1.23 -0.61 -26.94
C PRO A 55 1.55 -2.02 -26.44
N ILE A 56 1.55 -2.17 -25.12
CA ILE A 56 1.64 -3.46 -24.42
C ILE A 56 0.24 -3.86 -24.00
N THR A 57 -0.13 -5.12 -24.17
CA THR A 57 -1.39 -5.66 -23.66
C THR A 57 -1.11 -6.65 -22.53
N LEU A 58 -1.68 -6.38 -21.38
CA LEU A 58 -1.63 -7.24 -20.19
C LEU A 58 -2.98 -7.94 -20.02
N THR A 59 -2.97 -9.21 -19.67
CA THR A 59 -4.19 -9.96 -19.32
C THR A 59 -4.59 -9.59 -17.89
N VAL A 60 -5.86 -9.31 -17.69
CA VAL A 60 -6.44 -9.10 -16.36
C VAL A 60 -6.84 -10.46 -15.78
N GLU A 61 -6.15 -10.87 -14.74
CA GLU A 61 -6.46 -12.12 -14.03
C GLU A 61 -7.58 -11.87 -13.01
N HIS A 62 -7.40 -10.88 -12.13
CA HIS A 62 -8.35 -10.52 -11.10
C HIS A 62 -8.33 -9.02 -10.79
N ILE A 63 -9.52 -8.45 -10.57
CA ILE A 63 -9.71 -7.13 -9.95
C ILE A 63 -10.62 -7.33 -8.75
N GLU A 64 -10.13 -7.05 -7.56
CA GLU A 64 -10.80 -7.30 -6.31
C GLU A 64 -10.74 -6.07 -5.40
N LEU A 65 -11.82 -5.79 -4.69
CA LEU A 65 -11.90 -4.78 -3.66
C LEU A 65 -12.12 -5.47 -2.32
N TRP A 66 -11.15 -5.33 -1.43
CA TRP A 66 -11.10 -5.96 -0.12
C TRP A 66 -11.46 -4.95 0.95
N PHE A 67 -12.57 -5.15 1.65
CA PHE A 67 -13.02 -4.29 2.75
C PHE A 67 -12.70 -4.92 4.10
N PHE A 68 -12.15 -4.09 4.98
CA PHE A 68 -11.89 -4.40 6.39
C PHE A 68 -12.80 -3.52 7.23
N ASP A 69 -14.01 -4.00 7.46
CA ASP A 69 -15.12 -3.22 8.03
C ASP A 69 -14.81 -2.66 9.43
N ASP A 70 -14.14 -3.44 10.28
CA ASP A 70 -13.86 -3.04 11.68
C ASP A 70 -12.95 -1.79 11.78
N ILE A 71 -12.12 -1.55 10.77
CA ILE A 71 -11.16 -0.43 10.74
C ILE A 71 -11.57 0.65 9.72
N ASN A 72 -12.51 0.32 8.82
CA ASN A 72 -12.90 1.13 7.67
C ASN A 72 -11.74 1.38 6.70
N VAL A 73 -11.03 0.33 6.34
CA VAL A 73 -9.97 0.32 5.33
C VAL A 73 -10.39 -0.56 4.18
N ALA A 74 -10.06 -0.16 2.96
CA ALA A 74 -10.27 -0.96 1.76
C ALA A 74 -9.00 -1.00 0.90
N PHE A 75 -8.79 -2.11 0.19
CA PHE A 75 -7.70 -2.30 -0.76
C PHE A 75 -8.26 -2.68 -2.13
N LEU A 76 -7.83 -1.97 -3.16
CA LEU A 76 -7.99 -2.38 -4.54
C LEU A 76 -6.81 -3.27 -4.91
N LYS A 77 -7.06 -4.54 -5.22
CA LYS A 77 -6.10 -5.50 -5.75
C LYS A 77 -6.35 -5.69 -7.23
N VAL A 78 -5.34 -5.46 -8.05
CA VAL A 78 -5.37 -5.71 -9.49
C VAL A 78 -4.25 -6.69 -9.83
N GLU A 79 -4.60 -7.83 -10.39
CA GLU A 79 -3.67 -8.87 -10.82
C GLU A 79 -3.63 -8.92 -12.35
N LEU A 80 -2.44 -8.69 -12.89
CA LEU A 80 -2.16 -8.64 -14.33
C LEU A 80 -1.08 -9.65 -14.68
N SER A 81 -1.14 -10.18 -15.89
CA SER A 81 -0.10 -11.05 -16.43
C SER A 81 0.31 -10.64 -17.84
N ALA A 82 1.57 -10.86 -18.15
CA ALA A 82 2.15 -10.72 -19.48
C ALA A 82 3.26 -11.74 -19.66
N ALA A 83 3.53 -12.10 -20.91
CA ALA A 83 4.65 -12.94 -21.30
C ALA A 83 5.57 -12.16 -22.24
N ASP A 84 6.83 -12.59 -22.32
CA ASP A 84 7.82 -12.15 -23.31
C ASP A 84 8.06 -10.64 -23.35
N LEU A 85 8.02 -9.97 -22.20
CA LEU A 85 8.35 -8.56 -22.10
C LEU A 85 9.88 -8.37 -21.95
N PRO A 86 10.50 -7.47 -22.72
CA PRO A 86 11.89 -7.06 -22.50
C PRO A 86 12.09 -6.54 -21.06
N PHE A 87 13.24 -6.84 -20.46
CA PHE A 87 13.54 -6.44 -19.08
C PHE A 87 13.39 -4.92 -18.84
N ALA A 88 13.84 -4.10 -19.80
CA ALA A 88 13.68 -2.63 -19.75
C ALA A 88 12.20 -2.22 -19.65
N TRP A 89 11.32 -2.89 -20.39
CA TRP A 89 9.88 -2.63 -20.36
C TRP A 89 9.25 -3.07 -19.06
N VAL A 90 9.72 -4.17 -18.48
CA VAL A 90 9.29 -4.60 -17.13
C VAL A 90 9.64 -3.51 -16.09
N CYS A 91 10.86 -3.02 -16.08
CA CYS A 91 11.28 -1.94 -15.16
C CYS A 91 10.43 -0.68 -15.35
N ASP A 92 10.20 -0.25 -16.58
CA ASP A 92 9.43 0.96 -16.86
C ASP A 92 7.93 0.76 -16.53
N LEU A 93 7.37 -0.42 -16.78
CA LEU A 93 6.02 -0.80 -16.39
C LEU A 93 5.82 -0.71 -14.87
N LEU A 94 6.69 -1.37 -14.12
CA LEU A 94 6.64 -1.35 -12.65
C LEU A 94 6.77 0.07 -12.10
N TYR A 95 7.58 0.90 -12.74
CA TYR A 95 7.79 2.28 -12.33
C TYR A 95 6.59 3.18 -12.62
N ARG A 96 5.97 3.08 -13.81
CA ARG A 96 4.99 4.05 -14.32
C ARG A 96 3.55 3.69 -14.00
N PHE A 97 3.21 2.41 -14.06
CA PHE A 97 1.81 1.99 -13.98
C PHE A 97 1.22 2.10 -12.56
N GLY A 98 1.95 1.74 -11.53
CA GLY A 98 1.48 1.76 -10.14
C GLY A 98 1.39 3.16 -9.51
N ARG A 99 0.77 4.13 -10.20
CA ARG A 99 0.60 5.50 -9.71
C ARG A 99 -0.84 5.96 -9.79
N ALA A 100 -1.33 6.50 -8.70
CA ALA A 100 -2.71 6.97 -8.61
C ALA A 100 -2.97 8.24 -9.42
N TYR A 101 -1.95 9.11 -9.55
CA TYR A 101 -2.00 10.38 -10.27
C TYR A 101 -0.59 10.83 -10.67
N PRO A 102 -0.45 11.76 -11.67
CA PRO A 102 0.83 12.31 -12.07
C PRO A 102 1.49 13.14 -10.96
N THR A 103 2.80 13.06 -10.83
CA THR A 103 3.57 13.88 -9.86
C THR A 103 3.82 15.30 -10.34
N GLY A 104 3.61 15.58 -11.61
CA GLY A 104 3.79 16.86 -12.29
C GLY A 104 3.53 16.68 -13.77
N TRP A 105 3.76 17.75 -14.53
CA TRP A 105 3.61 17.76 -15.99
C TRP A 105 4.85 18.38 -16.63
N ASP A 106 5.17 17.96 -17.82
CA ASP A 106 6.20 18.58 -18.66
C ASP A 106 5.69 19.85 -19.35
N GLU A 107 6.52 20.44 -20.22
CA GLU A 107 6.19 21.66 -20.95
C GLU A 107 5.07 21.43 -21.96
N ASP A 108 4.93 20.22 -22.48
CA ASP A 108 3.90 19.81 -23.43
C ASP A 108 2.57 19.41 -22.74
N GLY A 109 2.57 19.35 -21.41
CA GLY A 109 1.41 19.05 -20.59
C GLY A 109 1.17 17.55 -20.34
N HIS A 110 2.16 16.70 -20.61
CA HIS A 110 2.07 15.26 -20.33
C HIS A 110 2.42 14.96 -18.88
N GLY A 111 1.69 14.01 -18.30
CA GLY A 111 1.90 13.61 -16.91
C GLY A 111 3.25 12.94 -16.67
N LYS A 112 4.10 13.57 -15.83
CA LYS A 112 5.41 13.01 -15.47
C LYS A 112 5.28 11.72 -14.66
N HIS A 113 6.17 10.78 -14.96
CA HIS A 113 6.34 9.52 -14.23
C HIS A 113 5.15 8.55 -14.31
N ASN A 114 4.10 8.85 -15.03
CA ASN A 114 2.97 7.97 -15.31
C ASN A 114 3.15 7.28 -16.66
N VAL A 115 2.29 6.29 -16.91
CA VAL A 115 2.11 5.76 -18.26
C VAL A 115 1.54 6.86 -19.17
N HIS A 116 1.98 6.87 -20.41
CA HIS A 116 1.43 7.82 -21.39
C HIS A 116 -0.06 7.57 -21.60
N ARG A 117 -0.47 6.28 -21.75
CA ARG A 117 -1.87 5.92 -21.89
C ARG A 117 -2.16 4.55 -21.30
N ALA A 118 -3.26 4.44 -20.58
CA ALA A 118 -3.79 3.19 -20.02
C ALA A 118 -5.26 3.04 -20.42
N GLU A 119 -5.64 1.86 -20.92
CA GLU A 119 -7.00 1.57 -21.36
C GLU A 119 -7.44 0.21 -20.83
N TRP A 120 -8.52 0.20 -20.05
CA TRP A 120 -9.18 -1.05 -19.64
C TRP A 120 -10.08 -1.53 -20.76
N LEU A 121 -9.96 -2.80 -21.11
CA LEU A 121 -10.67 -3.42 -22.21
C LEU A 121 -11.60 -4.54 -21.71
N SER A 122 -12.77 -4.65 -22.33
CA SER A 122 -13.68 -5.79 -22.19
C SER A 122 -13.21 -7.01 -23.01
N ALA A 123 -13.90 -8.13 -22.88
CA ALA A 123 -13.56 -9.37 -23.58
C ALA A 123 -13.69 -9.26 -25.12
N ASP A 124 -14.56 -8.39 -25.61
CA ASP A 124 -14.74 -8.08 -27.05
C ASP A 124 -13.77 -6.98 -27.54
N GLY A 125 -12.88 -6.49 -26.69
CA GLY A 125 -11.89 -5.46 -27.01
C GLY A 125 -12.41 -4.03 -26.97
N ALA A 126 -13.64 -3.80 -26.49
CA ALA A 126 -14.15 -2.44 -26.31
C ALA A 126 -13.44 -1.72 -25.16
N VAL A 127 -13.15 -0.44 -25.36
CA VAL A 127 -12.51 0.41 -24.33
C VAL A 127 -13.53 0.81 -23.28
N LEU A 128 -13.29 0.41 -22.03
CA LEU A 128 -14.16 0.69 -20.88
C LEU A 128 -13.79 1.99 -20.16
N ALA A 129 -12.50 2.26 -20.02
CA ALA A 129 -11.98 3.49 -19.43
C ALA A 129 -10.57 3.78 -19.93
N VAL A 130 -10.20 5.05 -19.94
CA VAL A 130 -8.90 5.55 -20.42
C VAL A 130 -8.29 6.44 -19.36
N SER A 131 -6.96 6.41 -19.24
CA SER A 131 -6.23 7.34 -18.37
C SER A 131 -6.37 8.79 -18.85
N ASP A 132 -6.36 9.71 -17.92
CA ASP A 132 -6.48 11.16 -18.15
C ASP A 132 -5.27 11.93 -17.59
N SER A 133 -4.10 11.29 -17.57
CA SER A 133 -2.87 11.82 -16.99
C SER A 133 -2.41 13.15 -17.60
N ASP A 134 -2.78 13.41 -18.86
CA ASP A 134 -2.43 14.64 -19.59
C ASP A 134 -3.38 15.81 -19.29
N ASN A 135 -4.47 15.56 -18.59
CA ASN A 135 -5.41 16.62 -18.22
C ASN A 135 -4.97 17.37 -16.95
N HIS A 136 -3.81 18.07 -17.03
CA HIS A 136 -3.26 18.79 -15.90
C HIS A 136 -4.24 19.81 -15.28
N LYS A 137 -5.10 20.45 -16.10
CA LYS A 137 -6.09 21.41 -15.62
C LYS A 137 -7.11 20.76 -14.67
N LYS A 138 -7.56 19.54 -14.97
CA LYS A 138 -8.45 18.75 -14.10
C LYS A 138 -7.81 18.50 -12.74
N PHE A 139 -6.56 18.00 -12.74
CA PHE A 139 -5.85 17.69 -11.49
C PHE A 139 -5.54 18.93 -10.66
N LEU A 140 -5.07 20.02 -11.27
CA LEU A 140 -4.77 21.26 -10.58
C LEU A 140 -6.04 21.90 -10.02
N SER A 141 -7.12 21.94 -10.79
CA SER A 141 -8.42 22.45 -10.33
C SER A 141 -8.95 21.64 -9.16
N TYR A 142 -8.90 20.32 -9.24
CA TYR A 142 -9.31 19.43 -8.18
C TYR A 142 -8.50 19.66 -6.90
N THR A 143 -7.17 19.69 -7.00
CA THR A 143 -6.27 19.95 -5.85
C THR A 143 -6.51 21.32 -5.24
N ARG A 144 -6.72 22.34 -6.07
CA ARG A 144 -7.00 23.71 -5.62
C ARG A 144 -8.32 23.83 -4.85
N GLU A 145 -9.36 23.14 -5.34
CA GLU A 145 -10.68 23.15 -4.70
C GLU A 145 -10.74 22.30 -3.44
N ARG A 146 -10.04 21.14 -3.44
CA ARG A 146 -10.22 20.08 -2.46
C ARG A 146 -9.07 19.92 -1.48
N ARG A 147 -7.93 20.58 -1.74
CA ARG A 147 -6.71 20.44 -0.93
C ARG A 147 -6.21 18.98 -0.84
N SER A 148 -6.56 18.18 -1.85
CA SER A 148 -6.24 16.76 -1.97
C SER A 148 -6.02 16.43 -3.45
N PRO A 149 -5.09 15.55 -3.81
CA PRO A 149 -4.94 15.11 -5.19
C PRO A 149 -6.14 14.28 -5.65
N GLY A 150 -6.51 14.43 -6.90
CA GLY A 150 -7.49 13.56 -7.55
C GLY A 150 -6.84 12.26 -8.03
N ILE A 151 -7.65 11.22 -8.21
CA ILE A 151 -7.21 9.94 -8.77
C ILE A 151 -7.43 9.93 -10.29
N SER A 152 -6.50 9.33 -11.04
CA SER A 152 -6.64 9.18 -12.50
C SER A 152 -7.85 8.32 -12.86
N GLU A 153 -8.54 8.67 -13.96
CA GLU A 153 -9.82 8.09 -14.37
C GLU A 153 -9.79 6.56 -14.52
N HIS A 154 -8.70 5.99 -15.02
CA HIS A 154 -8.57 4.54 -15.18
C HIS A 154 -8.54 3.79 -13.83
N TRP A 155 -8.06 4.42 -12.74
CA TRP A 155 -8.15 3.86 -11.40
C TRP A 155 -9.51 4.12 -10.76
N ASP A 156 -10.04 5.34 -10.91
CA ASP A 156 -11.37 5.71 -10.40
C ASP A 156 -12.46 4.80 -10.97
N PHE A 157 -12.36 4.47 -12.25
CA PHE A 157 -13.26 3.50 -12.90
C PHE A 157 -13.31 2.15 -12.17
N LEU A 158 -12.17 1.63 -11.68
CA LEU A 158 -12.13 0.36 -10.97
C LEU A 158 -12.76 0.43 -9.57
N LEU A 159 -12.75 1.61 -8.95
CA LEU A 159 -13.29 1.83 -7.61
C LEU A 159 -14.80 2.06 -7.61
N ARG A 160 -15.43 2.39 -8.74
CA ARG A 160 -16.88 2.58 -8.81
C ARG A 160 -17.64 1.34 -8.36
N PRO A 161 -18.69 1.48 -7.51
CA PRO A 161 -19.45 2.68 -7.20
C PRO A 161 -18.96 3.52 -6.00
N LEU A 162 -17.77 3.26 -5.48
CA LEU A 162 -17.19 4.13 -4.44
C LEU A 162 -16.91 5.51 -5.00
N VAL A 163 -17.11 6.54 -4.17
CA VAL A 163 -16.94 7.94 -4.56
C VAL A 163 -15.85 8.58 -3.72
N LEU A 164 -14.92 9.30 -4.36
CA LEU A 164 -13.84 9.99 -3.67
C LEU A 164 -14.39 11.11 -2.79
N ASP A 165 -14.03 11.12 -1.52
CA ASP A 165 -14.34 12.19 -0.58
C ASP A 165 -13.27 13.31 -0.70
N PRO A 166 -13.62 14.56 -0.88
CA PRO A 166 -14.91 15.25 -0.88
C PRO A 166 -15.46 15.62 -2.29
N SER A 167 -15.71 14.64 -3.14
CA SER A 167 -16.30 14.92 -4.46
C SER A 167 -17.74 15.46 -4.36
N LYS A 168 -18.21 16.11 -5.43
CA LYS A 168 -19.61 16.53 -5.56
C LYS A 168 -20.53 15.41 -6.05
N GLU A 169 -19.97 14.26 -6.40
CA GLU A 169 -20.73 13.13 -6.89
C GLU A 169 -21.62 12.55 -5.79
N THR A 170 -22.79 12.07 -6.17
CA THR A 170 -23.72 11.41 -5.26
C THR A 170 -23.30 9.95 -5.11
N GLY A 171 -22.99 9.52 -3.90
CA GLY A 171 -22.62 8.15 -3.58
C GLY A 171 -22.74 7.87 -2.09
N ILE A 172 -23.16 6.65 -1.75
CA ILE A 172 -23.37 6.24 -0.36
C ILE A 172 -22.03 5.93 0.33
N LEU A 173 -21.12 5.28 -0.40
CA LEU A 173 -19.81 4.88 0.11
C LEU A 173 -18.75 5.84 -0.40
N ARG A 174 -18.14 6.57 0.52
CA ARG A 174 -17.06 7.51 0.22
C ARG A 174 -15.73 6.95 0.69
N TYR A 175 -14.69 7.20 -0.09
CA TYR A 175 -13.33 6.80 0.27
C TYR A 175 -12.38 8.00 0.24
N ARG A 176 -11.33 7.92 1.06
CA ARG A 176 -10.18 8.81 1.06
C ARG A 176 -8.94 7.97 0.80
N GLN A 177 -8.07 8.41 -0.10
CA GLN A 177 -6.81 7.75 -0.34
C GLN A 177 -5.89 7.94 0.88
N ILE A 178 -5.37 6.83 1.44
CA ILE A 178 -4.46 6.83 2.60
C ILE A 178 -3.02 6.78 2.11
N GLU A 179 -2.71 5.89 1.17
CA GLU A 179 -1.41 5.79 0.54
C GLU A 179 -1.27 6.85 -0.55
N TYR A 180 -0.03 7.29 -0.76
CA TYR A 180 0.27 8.31 -1.76
C TYR A 180 0.15 7.79 -3.20
N HIS A 181 0.60 8.60 -4.16
CA HIS A 181 0.52 8.32 -5.58
C HIS A 181 1.16 7.00 -6.02
N ARG A 182 2.14 6.45 -5.28
CA ARG A 182 2.70 5.12 -5.54
C ARG A 182 1.90 4.05 -4.80
N MET A 183 1.34 3.13 -5.56
CA MET A 183 0.62 1.97 -5.03
C MET A 183 1.60 0.91 -4.54
N PRO A 184 1.25 0.09 -3.53
CA PRO A 184 1.94 -1.14 -3.23
C PRO A 184 2.00 -2.04 -4.46
N LEU A 185 3.15 -2.68 -4.68
CA LEU A 185 3.42 -3.43 -5.88
C LEU A 185 3.95 -4.82 -5.53
N MET A 186 3.37 -5.85 -6.13
CA MET A 186 3.93 -7.20 -6.15
C MET A 186 4.25 -7.60 -7.57
N ALA A 187 5.44 -8.18 -7.81
CA ALA A 187 5.77 -8.72 -9.12
C ALA A 187 6.45 -10.09 -8.99
N PHE A 188 6.02 -11.00 -9.85
CA PHE A 188 6.62 -12.31 -10.07
C PHE A 188 7.27 -12.29 -11.45
N LEU A 189 8.59 -12.39 -11.48
CA LEU A 189 9.39 -12.24 -12.69
C LEU A 189 10.13 -13.53 -12.99
N ALA A 190 9.73 -14.19 -14.03
CA ALA A 190 10.42 -15.34 -14.60
C ALA A 190 11.38 -14.87 -15.67
N VAL A 191 12.66 -15.10 -15.52
CA VAL A 191 13.71 -14.67 -16.46
C VAL A 191 14.59 -15.84 -16.83
N ASP A 192 15.13 -15.86 -18.05
CA ASP A 192 15.94 -16.96 -18.57
C ASP A 192 17.23 -17.20 -17.77
N ASN A 193 17.82 -16.12 -17.25
CA ASN A 193 19.03 -16.19 -16.45
C ASN A 193 18.99 -15.19 -15.28
N PRO A 194 18.42 -15.55 -14.14
CA PRO A 194 18.36 -14.66 -12.98
C PRO A 194 19.75 -14.22 -12.49
N ARG A 195 20.75 -15.09 -12.64
CA ARG A 195 22.16 -14.81 -12.27
C ARG A 195 22.84 -13.80 -13.20
N GLY A 196 22.32 -13.64 -14.40
CA GLY A 196 22.79 -12.66 -15.37
C GLY A 196 22.30 -11.22 -15.11
N ILE A 197 21.37 -11.05 -14.18
CA ILE A 197 20.94 -9.69 -13.77
C ILE A 197 22.06 -9.07 -12.95
N ASP A 198 22.60 -7.95 -13.43
CA ASP A 198 23.64 -7.22 -12.73
C ASP A 198 23.11 -6.52 -11.46
N ARG A 199 24.03 -6.06 -10.61
CA ARG A 199 23.68 -5.42 -9.34
C ARG A 199 22.89 -4.14 -9.51
N GLU A 200 23.19 -3.35 -10.52
CA GLU A 200 22.48 -2.11 -10.79
C GLU A 200 21.03 -2.38 -11.21
N ASN A 201 20.79 -3.42 -11.99
CA ASN A 201 19.45 -3.83 -12.37
C ASN A 201 18.66 -4.41 -11.20
N TRP A 202 19.31 -5.06 -10.23
CA TRP A 202 18.67 -5.41 -8.96
C TRP A 202 18.22 -4.18 -8.17
N LEU A 203 19.04 -3.13 -8.15
CA LEU A 203 18.65 -1.85 -7.54
C LEU A 203 17.45 -1.22 -8.26
N ARG A 204 17.49 -1.18 -9.60
CA ARG A 204 16.39 -0.63 -10.40
C ARG A 204 15.06 -1.32 -10.11
N LEU A 205 15.08 -2.65 -10.09
CA LEU A 205 13.92 -3.46 -9.74
C LEU A 205 13.43 -3.16 -8.31
N GLY A 206 14.30 -3.26 -7.33
CA GLY A 206 13.92 -3.12 -5.91
C GLY A 206 13.51 -1.71 -5.51
N LEU A 207 14.13 -0.69 -6.07
CA LEU A 207 13.75 0.72 -5.82
C LEU A 207 12.65 1.20 -6.76
N VAL A 208 12.33 0.40 -7.80
CA VAL A 208 11.42 0.80 -8.88
C VAL A 208 11.86 2.16 -9.44
N ALA A 209 13.12 2.19 -9.95
CA ALA A 209 13.79 3.42 -10.38
C ALA A 209 13.37 3.86 -11.80
N THR A 210 13.56 5.13 -12.09
CA THR A 210 13.17 5.76 -13.37
C THR A 210 14.14 5.54 -14.51
N LEU A 211 15.42 5.26 -14.19
CA LEU A 211 16.49 5.24 -15.19
C LEU A 211 16.40 3.99 -16.05
N PRO A 212 16.62 4.10 -17.37
CA PRO A 212 16.73 2.97 -18.27
C PRO A 212 17.85 2.01 -17.81
N PRO A 213 17.75 0.70 -18.16
CA PRO A 213 18.78 -0.28 -17.77
C PRO A 213 20.17 -0.03 -18.34
N ASP A 214 20.27 0.74 -19.42
CA ASP A 214 21.49 1.12 -20.11
C ASP A 214 22.15 2.39 -19.54
N GLU A 215 21.46 3.15 -18.69
CA GLU A 215 22.04 4.29 -17.99
C GLU A 215 22.65 3.84 -16.65
N ALA A 216 23.87 4.31 -16.36
CA ALA A 216 24.49 4.06 -15.06
C ALA A 216 23.72 4.72 -13.92
N LEU A 217 23.50 3.99 -12.83
CA LEU A 217 22.96 4.57 -11.63
C LEU A 217 24.02 5.44 -10.95
N PRO A 218 23.67 6.61 -10.46
CA PRO A 218 24.60 7.46 -9.68
C PRO A 218 24.75 6.89 -8.26
N THR A 219 25.20 5.64 -8.16
CA THR A 219 25.34 4.92 -6.89
C THR A 219 26.78 4.52 -6.66
N TYR A 220 27.17 4.55 -5.41
CA TYR A 220 28.49 4.13 -4.96
C TYR A 220 28.49 2.62 -4.64
N ASP A 221 29.51 1.88 -5.03
CA ASP A 221 29.58 0.41 -4.87
C ASP A 221 29.23 -0.14 -3.48
N PRO A 222 29.63 0.48 -2.35
CA PRO A 222 29.21 0.04 -1.03
C PRO A 222 27.70 0.13 -0.80
N ASP A 223 27.01 1.13 -1.38
CA ASP A 223 25.55 1.30 -1.25
C ASP A 223 24.82 0.15 -1.93
N VAL A 224 25.38 -0.38 -3.03
CA VAL A 224 24.84 -1.54 -3.74
C VAL A 224 24.94 -2.81 -2.91
N ALA A 225 26.09 -3.01 -2.25
CA ALA A 225 26.27 -4.19 -1.37
C ALA A 225 25.38 -4.09 -0.12
N GLU A 226 25.21 -2.89 0.44
CA GLU A 226 24.27 -2.65 1.54
C GLU A 226 22.83 -2.90 1.12
N PHE A 227 22.45 -2.48 -0.09
CA PHE A 227 21.12 -2.72 -0.64
C PHE A 227 20.76 -4.20 -0.64
N GLU A 228 21.61 -5.05 -1.19
CA GLU A 228 21.34 -6.49 -1.26
C GLU A 228 21.17 -7.08 0.15
N SER A 229 22.06 -6.79 1.09
CA SER A 229 21.97 -7.28 2.46
C SER A 229 20.74 -6.79 3.23
N ARG A 230 20.24 -5.62 2.87
CA ARG A 230 19.14 -4.95 3.57
C ARG A 230 17.76 -5.33 3.06
N TYR A 231 17.63 -5.54 1.75
CA TYR A 231 16.35 -5.66 1.07
C TYR A 231 16.11 -7.01 0.40
N CYS A 232 17.14 -7.82 0.22
CA CYS A 232 17.02 -9.13 -0.39
C CYS A 232 16.85 -10.23 0.66
N TYR A 233 16.10 -11.25 0.30
CA TYR A 233 16.01 -12.50 1.03
C TYR A 233 16.51 -13.60 0.11
N ASP A 234 17.73 -14.08 0.39
CA ASP A 234 18.56 -14.91 -0.50
C ASP A 234 18.63 -16.38 -0.08
N ARG A 235 17.70 -16.86 0.76
CA ARG A 235 17.67 -18.25 1.21
C ARG A 235 17.64 -19.25 0.06
N PHE A 236 16.95 -18.91 -1.02
CA PHE A 236 16.82 -19.76 -2.21
C PHE A 236 17.68 -19.26 -3.38
N TRP A 237 18.52 -18.28 -3.13
CA TRP A 237 19.52 -17.78 -4.08
C TRP A 237 20.74 -18.68 -4.10
N THR A 238 20.54 -19.96 -4.45
CA THR A 238 21.53 -21.04 -4.48
C THR A 238 21.31 -21.87 -5.73
N ASP A 239 22.26 -22.77 -6.03
CA ASP A 239 22.17 -23.69 -7.17
C ASP A 239 21.53 -25.02 -6.78
N THR A 240 21.06 -25.18 -5.54
CA THR A 240 20.57 -26.43 -4.99
C THR A 240 19.06 -26.55 -4.90
N GLU A 241 18.60 -27.64 -5.34
CA GLU A 241 17.46 -28.55 -5.16
C GLU A 241 16.01 -28.03 -5.06
N THR A 242 15.67 -26.92 -4.49
CA THR A 242 14.23 -26.52 -4.36
C THR A 242 14.04 -25.03 -4.61
N GLY A 243 13.60 -24.69 -5.80
CA GLY A 243 13.46 -23.29 -6.25
C GLY A 243 14.82 -22.60 -6.38
N PRO A 244 15.79 -23.21 -7.11
CA PRO A 244 17.12 -22.65 -7.28
C PRO A 244 17.00 -21.27 -7.95
N ASN A 245 18.01 -20.44 -7.71
CA ASN A 245 18.10 -19.12 -8.33
C ASN A 245 16.87 -18.21 -8.08
N THR A 246 16.15 -18.44 -6.98
CA THR A 246 15.02 -17.60 -6.59
C THR A 246 15.43 -16.56 -5.57
N ARG A 247 15.19 -15.29 -5.88
CA ARG A 247 15.48 -14.14 -5.03
C ARG A 247 14.22 -13.37 -4.72
N PHE A 248 14.05 -12.98 -3.45
CA PHE A 248 12.98 -12.11 -3.02
C PHE A 248 13.54 -10.73 -2.67
N LEU A 249 12.87 -9.67 -3.09
CA LEU A 249 13.20 -8.30 -2.74
C LEU A 249 12.01 -7.62 -2.09
N CYS A 250 12.25 -6.90 -1.00
CA CYS A 250 11.25 -6.06 -0.39
C CYS A 250 11.88 -4.76 0.11
N THR A 251 11.49 -3.64 -0.49
CA THR A 251 11.93 -2.30 -0.06
C THR A 251 10.79 -1.52 0.61
N GLY A 252 9.73 -2.22 0.98
CA GLY A 252 8.52 -1.68 1.59
C GLY A 252 7.34 -1.71 0.63
N ARG A 253 7.26 -0.79 -0.31
CA ARG A 253 6.16 -0.77 -1.30
C ARG A 253 6.25 -1.89 -2.33
N PRO A 254 7.37 -2.12 -3.01
CA PRO A 254 7.53 -3.27 -3.88
C PRO A 254 7.93 -4.52 -3.11
N PHE A 255 7.30 -5.62 -3.49
CA PHE A 255 7.68 -6.97 -3.14
C PHE A 255 7.85 -7.78 -4.43
N LEU A 256 9.06 -8.19 -4.72
CA LEU A 256 9.41 -8.84 -5.97
C LEU A 256 9.89 -10.26 -5.72
N VAL A 257 9.52 -11.18 -6.58
CA VAL A 257 10.03 -12.55 -6.64
C VAL A 257 10.59 -12.75 -8.04
N VAL A 258 11.88 -13.00 -8.12
CA VAL A 258 12.59 -13.22 -9.39
C VAL A 258 13.19 -14.62 -9.37
N GLY A 259 12.99 -15.38 -10.43
CA GLY A 259 13.51 -16.74 -10.54
C GLY A 259 13.65 -17.20 -11.99
N ASP A 260 14.10 -18.45 -12.13
CA ASP A 260 14.43 -19.06 -13.41
C ASP A 260 13.17 -19.43 -14.20
N ALA A 261 13.07 -18.92 -15.43
CA ALA A 261 12.00 -19.24 -16.34
C ALA A 261 11.98 -20.71 -16.80
N HIS A 262 13.08 -21.44 -16.63
CA HIS A 262 13.21 -22.85 -17.00
C HIS A 262 12.98 -23.82 -15.84
N ASP A 263 12.77 -23.31 -14.60
CA ASP A 263 12.46 -24.15 -13.46
C ASP A 263 10.96 -24.44 -13.36
N ASP A 264 10.58 -25.68 -13.57
CA ASP A 264 9.19 -26.15 -13.51
C ASP A 264 8.54 -25.83 -12.15
N TYR A 265 9.31 -25.92 -11.05
CA TYR A 265 8.80 -25.60 -9.72
C TYR A 265 8.53 -24.10 -9.55
N PHE A 266 9.30 -23.25 -10.22
CA PHE A 266 9.07 -21.80 -10.16
C PHE A 266 7.71 -21.45 -10.76
N HIS A 267 7.32 -22.09 -11.87
CA HIS A 267 6.06 -21.82 -12.60
C HIS A 267 4.87 -22.67 -12.15
N ASP A 268 5.05 -23.67 -11.32
CA ASP A 268 3.95 -24.56 -10.93
C ASP A 268 2.86 -23.77 -10.21
N LYS A 269 1.66 -23.73 -10.86
CA LYS A 269 0.48 -23.02 -10.38
C LYS A 269 -0.21 -23.71 -9.20
N ALA A 270 0.13 -24.97 -8.90
CA ALA A 270 -0.51 -25.75 -7.85
C ALA A 270 0.32 -25.81 -6.57
N ARG A 271 1.63 -25.97 -6.69
CA ARG A 271 2.53 -26.24 -5.54
C ARG A 271 3.81 -25.40 -5.53
N GLY A 272 4.15 -24.78 -6.65
CA GLY A 272 5.40 -24.05 -6.85
C GLY A 272 5.43 -22.66 -6.27
N ILE A 273 6.45 -21.91 -6.64
CA ILE A 273 6.65 -20.53 -6.16
C ILE A 273 5.54 -19.61 -6.68
N LEU A 274 5.05 -19.82 -7.91
CA LEU A 274 3.92 -19.04 -8.45
C LEU A 274 2.64 -19.25 -7.64
N ALA A 275 2.35 -20.50 -7.24
CA ALA A 275 1.20 -20.79 -6.36
C ALA A 275 1.35 -20.10 -5.00
N GLN A 276 2.55 -20.17 -4.40
CA GLN A 276 2.84 -19.50 -3.13
C GLN A 276 2.73 -17.98 -3.27
N PHE A 277 3.21 -17.41 -4.38
CA PHE A 277 3.12 -15.98 -4.65
C PHE A 277 1.66 -15.51 -4.72
N ARG A 278 0.83 -16.19 -5.49
CA ARG A 278 -0.59 -15.84 -5.69
C ARG A 278 -1.46 -16.01 -4.44
N HIS A 279 -1.07 -16.89 -3.52
CA HIS A 279 -1.87 -17.22 -2.34
C HIS A 279 -1.23 -16.76 -1.04
N GLN A 280 -0.04 -17.24 -0.71
CA GLN A 280 0.58 -17.02 0.59
C GLN A 280 1.24 -15.65 0.69
N TYR A 281 2.07 -15.29 -0.31
CA TYR A 281 2.82 -14.04 -0.26
C TYR A 281 1.93 -12.82 -0.51
N VAL A 282 0.88 -12.95 -1.31
CA VAL A 282 -0.15 -11.89 -1.46
C VAL A 282 -0.82 -11.60 -0.12
N LEU A 283 -1.23 -12.62 0.64
CA LEU A 283 -1.85 -12.43 1.95
C LEU A 283 -0.87 -11.85 2.97
N LEU A 284 0.38 -12.32 2.98
CA LEU A 284 1.44 -11.76 3.81
C LEU A 284 1.63 -10.26 3.53
N PHE A 285 1.76 -9.90 2.27
CA PHE A 285 1.96 -8.53 1.84
C PHE A 285 0.73 -7.65 2.13
N LEU A 286 -0.46 -8.17 1.90
CA LEU A 286 -1.73 -7.51 2.22
C LEU A 286 -1.85 -7.23 3.72
N ILE A 287 -1.50 -8.19 4.59
CA ILE A 287 -1.55 -8.01 6.04
C ILE A 287 -0.56 -6.91 6.49
N THR A 288 0.66 -6.89 5.93
CA THR A 288 1.63 -5.84 6.28
C THR A 288 1.15 -4.45 5.87
N HIS A 289 0.52 -4.32 4.72
CA HIS A 289 -0.10 -3.06 4.27
C HIS A 289 -1.38 -2.73 5.03
N PHE A 290 -2.17 -3.72 5.43
CA PHE A 290 -3.32 -3.52 6.30
C PHE A 290 -2.90 -2.95 7.65
N HIS A 291 -1.82 -3.45 8.24
CA HIS A 291 -1.25 -2.86 9.47
C HIS A 291 -0.89 -1.39 9.26
N ARG A 292 -0.13 -1.08 8.20
CA ARG A 292 0.26 0.29 7.88
C ARG A 292 -0.95 1.21 7.65
N ALA A 293 -1.89 0.79 6.81
CA ALA A 293 -3.07 1.57 6.49
C ALA A 293 -3.93 1.83 7.74
N SER A 294 -4.10 0.83 8.59
CA SER A 294 -4.83 0.97 9.86
C SER A 294 -4.18 1.99 10.77
N LEU A 295 -2.86 1.94 10.94
CA LEU A 295 -2.10 2.88 11.75
C LEU A 295 -2.19 4.31 11.20
N LEU A 296 -2.10 4.49 9.88
CA LEU A 296 -2.29 5.79 9.23
C LEU A 296 -3.72 6.33 9.42
N VAL A 297 -4.74 5.46 9.40
CA VAL A 297 -6.12 5.87 9.73
C VAL A 297 -6.23 6.35 11.17
N PHE A 298 -5.60 5.67 12.13
CA PHE A 298 -5.59 6.12 13.53
C PHE A 298 -4.86 7.45 13.68
N SER A 299 -3.68 7.61 13.10
CA SER A 299 -2.92 8.86 13.12
C SER A 299 -3.75 10.01 12.52
N ASN A 300 -4.38 9.82 11.35
CA ASN A 300 -5.25 10.83 10.75
C ASN A 300 -6.45 11.20 11.65
N ARG A 301 -7.10 10.22 12.30
CA ARG A 301 -8.22 10.49 13.22
C ARG A 301 -7.78 11.29 14.43
N ILE A 302 -6.58 11.05 14.97
CA ILE A 302 -6.00 11.84 16.05
C ILE A 302 -5.75 13.26 15.56
N ALA A 303 -5.10 13.43 14.40
CA ALA A 303 -4.80 14.74 13.81
C ALA A 303 -6.09 15.56 13.56
N ASP A 304 -7.12 14.94 12.98
CA ASP A 304 -8.44 15.58 12.76
C ASP A 304 -9.10 15.99 14.09
N ALA A 305 -9.00 15.15 15.12
CA ALA A 305 -9.55 15.47 16.45
C ALA A 305 -8.85 16.65 17.08
N VAL A 306 -7.53 16.75 16.97
CA VAL A 306 -6.71 17.87 17.48
C VAL A 306 -6.95 19.13 16.68
N HIS A 307 -7.05 19.04 15.34
CA HIS A 307 -7.31 20.18 14.47
C HIS A 307 -8.63 20.89 14.82
N ASP A 308 -9.66 20.14 15.15
CA ASP A 308 -10.99 20.66 15.48
C ASP A 308 -11.10 21.12 16.95
N LEU A 309 -10.02 21.04 17.73
CA LEU A 309 -10.04 21.38 19.16
C LEU A 309 -9.96 22.91 19.37
N ASP A 310 -11.05 23.50 19.88
CA ASP A 310 -11.02 24.83 20.49
C ASP A 310 -11.09 24.70 22.04
N ILE A 311 -10.00 25.03 22.70
CA ILE A 311 -9.86 24.93 24.17
C ILE A 311 -10.80 25.91 24.88
N ARG A 312 -11.25 26.98 24.22
CA ARG A 312 -12.14 27.99 24.78
C ARG A 312 -13.61 27.55 24.80
N GLU A 313 -13.94 26.56 23.96
CA GLU A 313 -15.31 26.07 23.81
C GLU A 313 -15.49 24.72 24.53
N PRO A 314 -16.31 24.65 25.60
CA PRO A 314 -16.56 23.41 26.36
C PRO A 314 -17.15 22.28 25.48
N GLN A 315 -17.93 22.61 24.47
CA GLN A 315 -18.51 21.64 23.55
C GLN A 315 -17.44 21.02 22.64
N SER A 316 -16.44 21.80 22.23
CA SER A 316 -15.30 21.34 21.44
C SER A 316 -14.46 20.35 22.25
N ILE A 317 -14.16 20.66 23.52
CA ILE A 317 -13.44 19.76 24.43
C ILE A 317 -14.19 18.43 24.62
N ASN A 318 -15.51 18.46 24.79
CA ASN A 318 -16.31 17.25 24.94
C ASN A 318 -16.37 16.42 23.64
N ARG A 319 -16.35 17.07 22.47
CA ARG A 319 -16.29 16.43 21.16
C ARG A 319 -14.93 15.77 20.95
N PHE A 320 -13.85 16.47 21.28
CA PHE A 320 -12.49 15.97 21.27
C PHE A 320 -12.36 14.73 22.18
N ARG A 321 -12.80 14.82 23.42
CA ARG A 321 -12.79 13.69 24.38
C ARG A 321 -13.45 12.44 23.80
N ARG A 322 -14.66 12.57 23.25
CA ARG A 322 -15.38 11.45 22.64
C ARG A 322 -14.63 10.83 21.48
N ARG A 323 -14.01 11.66 20.60
CA ARG A 323 -13.21 11.16 19.47
C ARG A 323 -11.97 10.41 19.92
N ILE A 324 -11.25 10.91 20.92
CA ILE A 324 -10.03 10.26 21.43
C ILE A 324 -10.37 8.93 22.11
N TYR A 325 -11.41 8.87 22.95
CA TYR A 325 -11.79 7.58 23.56
C TYR A 325 -12.29 6.56 22.54
N ALA A 326 -13.05 6.97 21.53
CA ALA A 326 -13.48 6.09 20.45
C ALA A 326 -12.27 5.61 19.61
N GLY A 327 -11.30 6.49 19.36
CA GLY A 327 -10.03 6.15 18.70
C GLY A 327 -9.21 5.15 19.51
N PHE A 328 -9.10 5.36 20.81
CA PHE A 328 -8.40 4.45 21.73
C PHE A 328 -9.06 3.07 21.79
N GLU A 329 -10.38 3.00 21.89
CA GLU A 329 -11.12 1.73 21.86
C GLU A 329 -10.92 0.97 20.53
N ALA A 330 -10.99 1.67 19.41
CA ALA A 330 -10.74 1.08 18.10
C ALA A 330 -9.30 0.59 17.96
N PHE A 331 -8.32 1.35 18.48
CA PHE A 331 -6.90 0.96 18.49
C PHE A 331 -6.65 -0.25 19.38
N LEU A 332 -7.29 -0.36 20.55
CA LEU A 332 -7.20 -1.55 21.40
C LEU A 332 -7.76 -2.79 20.68
N ARG A 333 -8.92 -2.65 20.02
CA ARG A 333 -9.48 -3.74 19.21
C ARG A 333 -8.52 -4.16 18.10
N PHE A 334 -7.94 -3.18 17.38
CA PHE A 334 -6.93 -3.43 16.35
C PHE A 334 -5.73 -4.18 16.92
N THR A 335 -5.15 -3.70 18.02
CA THR A 335 -3.97 -4.28 18.64
C THR A 335 -4.19 -5.74 19.06
N HIS A 336 -5.32 -6.05 19.67
CA HIS A 336 -5.57 -7.40 20.20
C HIS A 336 -6.13 -8.38 19.16
N ARG A 337 -6.72 -7.88 18.08
CA ARG A 337 -7.39 -8.74 17.09
C ARG A 337 -6.62 -8.86 15.78
N TYR A 338 -5.88 -7.82 15.38
CA TYR A 338 -5.32 -7.71 14.04
C TYR A 338 -3.83 -7.40 13.98
N TRP A 339 -3.21 -6.97 15.09
CA TRP A 339 -1.79 -6.69 15.13
C TRP A 339 -1.01 -7.97 15.39
N TYR A 340 -0.49 -8.58 14.32
CA TYR A 340 0.24 -9.84 14.40
C TYR A 340 1.74 -9.61 14.44
N HIS A 341 2.41 -10.23 15.40
CA HIS A 341 3.88 -10.30 15.46
C HIS A 341 4.43 -11.45 14.64
N GLU A 342 3.63 -12.49 14.44
CA GLU A 342 3.96 -13.68 13.69
C GLU A 342 2.76 -14.12 12.85
N LEU A 343 3.02 -14.49 11.58
CA LEU A 343 1.97 -14.98 10.70
C LEU A 343 2.02 -16.49 10.51
N SER A 344 3.23 -17.09 10.67
CA SER A 344 3.49 -18.45 10.27
C SER A 344 4.59 -19.09 11.10
N GLU A 345 4.50 -20.38 11.33
CA GLU A 345 5.60 -21.19 11.89
C GLU A 345 6.72 -21.47 10.86
N ARG A 346 6.43 -21.27 9.56
CA ARG A 346 7.43 -21.47 8.50
C ARG A 346 8.44 -20.34 8.50
N SER A 347 9.70 -20.68 8.75
CA SER A 347 10.78 -19.70 8.93
C SER A 347 10.95 -18.73 7.77
N HIS A 348 10.77 -19.18 6.51
CA HIS A 348 10.88 -18.31 5.34
C HIS A 348 9.71 -17.31 5.24
N VAL A 349 8.47 -17.75 5.51
CA VAL A 349 7.29 -16.87 5.51
C VAL A 349 7.42 -15.81 6.60
N GLN A 350 7.86 -16.22 7.79
CA GLN A 350 8.10 -15.31 8.91
C GLN A 350 9.23 -14.32 8.62
N SER A 351 10.30 -14.76 7.95
CA SER A 351 11.39 -13.84 7.56
C SER A 351 10.95 -12.82 6.53
N LEU A 352 10.16 -13.22 5.52
CA LEU A 352 9.58 -12.30 4.53
C LEU A 352 8.61 -11.32 5.18
N TYR A 353 7.77 -11.78 6.11
CA TYR A 353 6.87 -10.92 6.86
C TYR A 353 7.63 -9.84 7.65
N ARG A 354 8.66 -10.23 8.39
CA ARG A 354 9.50 -9.28 9.14
C ARG A 354 10.20 -8.30 8.22
N LEU A 355 10.70 -8.75 7.07
CA LEU A 355 11.33 -7.90 6.06
C LEU A 355 10.34 -6.83 5.55
N CYS A 356 9.13 -7.23 5.14
CA CYS A 356 8.09 -6.32 4.68
C CYS A 356 7.67 -5.32 5.78
N SER A 357 7.38 -5.81 6.99
CA SER A 357 6.95 -4.98 8.12
C SER A 357 8.02 -3.94 8.50
N LYS A 358 9.29 -4.36 8.54
CA LYS A 358 10.42 -3.48 8.82
C LYS A 358 10.52 -2.33 7.81
N HIS A 359 10.44 -2.64 6.51
CA HIS A 359 10.59 -1.61 5.47
C HIS A 359 9.35 -0.74 5.26
N LEU A 360 8.19 -1.16 5.78
CA LEU A 360 7.01 -0.32 5.93
C LEU A 360 7.03 0.50 7.22
N SER A 361 8.03 0.31 8.10
CA SER A 361 8.15 0.99 9.40
C SER A 361 6.91 0.78 10.29
N ASN A 362 6.27 -0.40 10.20
CA ASN A 362 5.03 -0.67 10.90
C ASN A 362 5.19 -0.59 12.43
N ASP A 363 6.28 -1.15 12.97
CA ASP A 363 6.53 -1.14 14.42
C ASP A 363 6.77 0.28 14.96
N SER A 364 7.50 1.11 14.21
CA SER A 364 7.75 2.51 14.57
C SER A 364 6.43 3.31 14.57
N LEU A 365 5.64 3.17 13.50
CA LEU A 365 4.35 3.84 13.40
C LEU A 365 3.35 3.36 14.47
N TYR A 366 3.39 2.07 14.81
CA TYR A 366 2.57 1.52 15.91
C TYR A 366 2.92 2.17 17.25
N GLN A 367 4.21 2.30 17.56
CA GLN A 367 4.64 2.94 18.81
C GLN A 367 4.23 4.41 18.85
N GLU A 368 4.41 5.14 17.74
CA GLU A 368 3.99 6.54 17.63
C GLU A 368 2.49 6.71 17.91
N VAL A 369 1.63 5.98 17.20
CA VAL A 369 0.17 6.05 17.40
C VAL A 369 -0.23 5.66 18.82
N LYS A 370 0.44 4.66 19.41
CA LYS A 370 0.19 4.21 20.77
C LYS A 370 0.56 5.29 21.79
N GLU A 371 1.70 5.96 21.61
CA GLU A 371 2.15 7.05 22.47
C GLU A 371 1.23 8.26 22.34
N ASP A 372 0.87 8.66 21.12
CA ASP A 372 -0.08 9.75 20.87
C ASP A 372 -1.41 9.53 21.57
N LEU A 373 -2.01 8.35 21.41
CA LEU A 373 -3.28 8.01 22.08
C LEU A 373 -3.15 8.01 23.60
N ARG A 374 -2.04 7.50 24.13
CA ARG A 374 -1.77 7.48 25.56
C ARG A 374 -1.65 8.90 26.11
N ASP A 375 -0.88 9.75 25.46
CA ASP A 375 -0.65 11.13 25.89
C ASP A 375 -1.94 11.95 25.82
N MET A 376 -2.75 11.77 24.79
CA MET A 376 -4.08 12.40 24.68
C MET A 376 -5.03 11.91 25.79
N SER A 377 -5.02 10.62 26.12
CA SER A 377 -5.83 10.08 27.22
C SER A 377 -5.38 10.65 28.56
N GLN A 378 -4.07 10.68 28.84
CA GLN A 378 -3.53 11.27 30.08
C GLN A 378 -3.85 12.77 30.19
N TYR A 379 -3.76 13.50 29.08
CA TYR A 379 -4.16 14.89 29.04
C TYR A 379 -5.63 15.07 29.44
N LEU A 380 -6.54 14.27 28.89
CA LEU A 380 -7.97 14.33 29.19
C LEU A 380 -8.26 13.97 30.67
N ASP A 381 -7.58 12.97 31.21
CA ASP A 381 -7.74 12.55 32.60
C ASP A 381 -7.21 13.62 33.59
N SER A 382 -6.04 14.21 33.28
CA SER A 382 -5.47 15.28 34.12
C SER A 382 -6.30 16.56 34.10
N ASN A 383 -6.99 16.84 32.99
CA ASN A 383 -7.86 18.03 32.86
C ASN A 383 -9.15 17.88 33.66
N THR A 384 -9.64 16.67 33.88
CA THR A 384 -10.77 16.39 34.79
C THR A 384 -10.43 16.73 36.26
N GLN A 385 -9.17 16.58 36.64
CA GLN A 385 -8.68 16.92 37.97
C GLN A 385 -8.24 18.40 38.14
N ARG A 386 -7.97 19.10 37.03
CA ARG A 386 -7.40 20.45 37.06
C ARG A 386 -8.22 21.49 36.31
N GLN A 387 -9.48 21.69 36.67
CA GLN A 387 -10.23 22.86 36.19
C GLN A 387 -9.64 24.21 36.62
N GLN A 388 -8.45 24.25 37.24
CA GLN A 388 -7.86 25.47 37.84
C GLN A 388 -6.56 26.00 37.18
N SER A 389 -6.03 25.44 36.09
CA SER A 389 -4.77 25.97 35.53
C SER A 389 -4.73 26.05 34.01
N THR A 390 -5.24 27.14 33.49
CA THR A 390 -5.31 27.48 32.06
C THR A 390 -3.95 27.58 31.34
N THR A 391 -2.86 27.75 32.08
CA THR A 391 -1.53 28.06 31.52
C THR A 391 -0.77 26.80 31.07
N ILE A 392 -0.90 25.70 31.80
CA ILE A 392 -0.22 24.42 31.47
C ILE A 392 -0.86 23.76 30.26
N VAL A 393 -2.18 23.89 30.12
CA VAL A 393 -2.95 23.40 28.96
C VAL A 393 -2.41 23.95 27.64
N ARG A 394 -2.06 25.25 27.58
CA ARG A 394 -1.53 25.90 26.36
C ARG A 394 -0.18 25.35 25.94
N LEU A 395 0.68 25.02 26.89
CA LEU A 395 2.04 24.56 26.59
C LEU A 395 2.05 23.13 26.03
N THR A 396 1.23 22.23 26.58
CA THR A 396 1.13 20.83 26.12
C THR A 396 0.52 20.73 24.73
N VAL A 397 -0.51 21.52 24.44
CA VAL A 397 -1.12 21.57 23.11
C VAL A 397 -0.12 22.09 22.06
N VAL A 398 0.65 23.14 22.38
CA VAL A 398 1.65 23.70 21.45
C VAL A 398 2.77 22.70 21.16
N THR A 399 3.25 21.94 22.16
CA THR A 399 4.27 20.91 21.95
C THR A 399 3.76 19.75 21.13
N THR A 400 2.53 19.32 21.35
CA THR A 400 1.89 18.25 20.52
C THR A 400 1.70 18.70 19.07
N PHE A 401 1.26 19.93 18.83
CA PHE A 401 1.16 20.50 17.49
C PHE A 401 2.53 20.59 16.78
N SER A 402 3.58 20.95 17.52
CA SER A 402 4.94 21.02 16.97
C SER A 402 5.43 19.64 16.53
N MET A 403 5.13 18.60 17.29
CA MET A 403 5.54 17.22 17.00
C MET A 403 4.79 16.64 15.78
N ILE A 404 3.47 16.86 15.68
CA ILE A 404 2.66 16.47 14.52
C ILE A 404 3.12 17.24 13.26
N GLY A 405 3.44 18.52 13.40
CA GLY A 405 3.99 19.34 12.31
C GLY A 405 5.35 18.83 11.82
N THR A 406 6.21 18.35 12.71
CA THR A 406 7.52 17.82 12.37
C THR A 406 7.41 16.51 11.61
N VAL A 407 6.49 15.64 11.97
CA VAL A 407 6.23 14.37 11.26
C VAL A 407 5.63 14.64 9.88
N ALA A 408 4.66 15.54 9.77
CA ALA A 408 4.06 15.92 8.48
C ALA A 408 5.09 16.59 7.55
N THR A 409 5.96 17.46 8.08
CA THR A 409 7.02 18.10 7.28
C THR A 409 8.19 17.16 6.98
N GLY A 410 8.48 16.19 7.86
CA GLY A 410 9.48 15.15 7.60
C GLY A 410 9.06 14.22 6.46
N LEU A 411 7.80 13.84 6.40
CA LEU A 411 7.23 13.07 5.28
C LEU A 411 7.18 13.87 3.97
N LEU A 412 6.90 15.18 4.04
CA LEU A 412 6.93 16.10 2.89
C LEU A 412 8.36 16.46 2.48
N GLY A 413 9.30 16.56 3.45
CA GLY A 413 10.70 16.89 3.20
C GLY A 413 11.47 15.78 2.48
N MET A 414 11.11 14.52 2.66
CA MET A 414 11.71 13.41 1.91
C MET A 414 11.43 13.46 0.40
N ASN A 415 10.36 14.15 -0.03
CA ASN A 415 10.08 14.36 -1.45
C ASN A 415 10.76 15.62 -2.04
N LEU A 416 11.17 16.58 -1.19
CA LEU A 416 11.84 17.80 -1.64
C LEU A 416 13.35 17.63 -1.84
N ILE A 417 13.98 16.66 -1.16
CA ILE A 417 15.41 16.38 -1.31
C ILE A 417 15.71 15.72 -2.67
N ALA A 418 14.75 15.01 -3.28
CA ALA A 418 14.92 14.42 -4.61
C ALA A 418 14.91 15.45 -5.76
N GLU A 419 14.47 16.68 -5.52
CA GLU A 419 14.45 17.76 -6.53
C GLU A 419 15.53 18.83 -6.32
N ALA A 420 16.30 18.77 -5.24
CA ALA A 420 17.33 19.78 -4.95
C ALA A 420 18.58 19.68 -5.82
N ASP A 421 18.74 18.60 -6.59
CA ASP A 421 19.89 18.36 -7.46
C ASP A 421 19.63 18.60 -8.96
N ALA A 422 18.55 19.30 -9.34
CA ALA A 422 18.39 19.75 -10.72
C ALA A 422 19.23 21.00 -10.95
N PRO A 423 20.20 21.00 -11.91
CA PRO A 423 20.98 22.20 -12.24
C PRO A 423 20.05 23.25 -12.86
N ILE A 424 20.29 24.50 -12.42
CA ILE A 424 19.67 25.71 -12.98
C ILE A 424 20.12 25.93 -14.43
#